data_e425c7d0a859ebf4e1179c9445b4bfb5
#
_entry.id   e425c7d0a859ebf4e1179c9445b4bfb5
#
_cell.length_a   1.000
_cell.length_b   1.000
_cell.length_c   1.000
_cell.angle_alpha   90.00
_cell.angle_beta   90.00
_cell.angle_gamma   90.00
#
_symmetry.space_group_name_H-M   'P 1'
#
loop_
_entity.id
_entity.type
_entity.pdbx_description
1 polymer ?
#
loop_
_entity_poly.entity_id
_entity_poly.type
_entity_poly.pdbx_seq_one_letter_code
_entity_poly.pdbx_strand_id
1 'polypeptide(L)'
;MGAYKTKIVLFNAYDCKYEVIEQTAEQVKKQVEMAGKDLPKFNEKFDTTADDYTRTTLYLVDSGTLPGGTTEQQIGIGNTTDNFKAIKTLNQSIRRYNQLFSGMMTVTIAGDFSLHAGDVIFVDIFSVQAEKDDTVNRESGGLYIIADLCHYVSSEGTYTKLNLARDSFGRKGN
;
A
#
# COMPACT_ATOMS: atom_id res chain seq x y z
N MET A 1 1.75 -10.09 -3.93
CA MET A 1 0.33 -10.51 -3.99
C MET A 1 -0.53 -9.51 -3.23
N GLY A 2 -1.76 -9.24 -3.71
CA GLY A 2 -2.72 -8.37 -3.02
C GLY A 2 -2.61 -6.86 -3.29
N ALA A 3 -1.58 -6.41 -4.00
CA ALA A 3 -1.47 -4.99 -4.39
C ALA A 3 -2.43 -4.63 -5.53
N TYR A 4 -2.70 -5.56 -6.43
CA TYR A 4 -3.55 -5.37 -7.60
C TYR A 4 -5.00 -5.75 -7.35
N LYS A 5 -5.23 -6.86 -6.67
CA LYS A 5 -6.56 -7.34 -6.32
C LYS A 5 -6.55 -8.00 -4.94
N THR A 6 -7.55 -7.70 -4.15
CA THR A 6 -7.81 -8.35 -2.87
C THR A 6 -9.22 -8.92 -2.86
N LYS A 7 -9.36 -10.11 -2.29
CA LYS A 7 -10.63 -10.77 -2.05
C LYS A 7 -10.77 -11.05 -0.58
N ILE A 8 -11.82 -10.56 0.02
CA ILE A 8 -12.16 -10.80 1.42
C ILE A 8 -13.42 -11.65 1.48
N VAL A 9 -13.36 -12.71 2.24
CA VAL A 9 -14.53 -13.51 2.59
C VAL A 9 -14.84 -13.24 4.04
N LEU A 10 -15.99 -12.68 4.30
CA LEU A 10 -16.50 -12.39 5.62
C LEU A 10 -17.47 -13.51 5.99
N PHE A 11 -17.26 -14.11 7.14
CA PHE A 11 -18.16 -15.11 7.67
C PHE A 11 -18.71 -14.63 9.01
N ASN A 12 -20.02 -14.56 9.10
CA ASN A 12 -20.72 -14.30 10.34
C ASN A 12 -21.20 -15.62 10.95
N ALA A 13 -20.63 -15.97 12.08
CA ALA A 13 -20.92 -17.24 12.74
C ALA A 13 -22.34 -17.29 13.36
N TYR A 14 -22.98 -16.15 13.62
CA TYR A 14 -24.29 -16.10 14.24
C TYR A 14 -25.43 -16.48 13.29
N ASP A 15 -25.37 -15.97 12.07
CA ASP A 15 -26.40 -16.24 11.07
C ASP A 15 -25.92 -17.16 9.93
N CYS A 16 -24.70 -17.69 10.08
CA CYS A 16 -24.07 -18.59 9.11
C CYS A 16 -24.02 -18.02 7.67
N LYS A 17 -24.00 -16.70 7.55
CA LYS A 17 -23.90 -16.03 6.27
C LYS A 17 -22.46 -15.69 5.94
N TYR A 18 -22.15 -15.71 4.66
CA TYR A 18 -20.86 -15.21 4.17
C TYR A 18 -21.08 -14.15 3.09
N GLU A 19 -20.18 -13.21 3.05
CA GLU A 19 -20.14 -12.17 2.04
C GLU A 19 -18.75 -12.17 1.40
N VAL A 20 -18.70 -12.05 0.08
CA VAL A 20 -17.46 -11.98 -0.68
C VAL A 20 -17.30 -10.60 -1.26
N ILE A 21 -16.22 -9.92 -0.88
CA ILE A 21 -15.91 -8.57 -1.36
C ILE A 21 -14.60 -8.62 -2.13
N GLU A 22 -14.67 -8.28 -3.41
CA GLU A 22 -13.50 -8.14 -4.26
C GLU A 22 -13.23 -6.66 -4.54
N GLN A 23 -11.97 -6.27 -4.50
CA GLN A 23 -11.55 -4.90 -4.77
C GLN A 23 -10.30 -4.90 -5.64
N THR A 24 -10.37 -4.23 -6.79
CA THR A 24 -9.24 -4.05 -7.69
C THR A 24 -8.53 -2.73 -7.46
N ALA A 25 -7.25 -2.66 -7.87
CA ALA A 25 -6.46 -1.43 -7.76
C ALA A 25 -7.09 -0.25 -8.52
N GLU A 26 -7.73 -0.51 -9.67
CA GLU A 26 -8.37 0.53 -10.46
C GLU A 26 -9.57 1.17 -9.78
N GLN A 27 -10.38 0.37 -9.08
CA GLN A 27 -11.54 0.86 -8.34
C GLN A 27 -11.14 1.82 -7.21
N VAL A 28 -9.96 1.61 -6.64
CA VAL A 28 -9.49 2.37 -5.50
C VAL A 28 -8.55 3.51 -5.89
N LYS A 29 -7.92 3.45 -7.07
CA LYS A 29 -7.12 4.56 -7.62
C LYS A 29 -7.88 5.88 -7.61
N LYS A 30 -9.21 5.83 -7.71
CA LYS A 30 -10.10 6.99 -7.62
C LYS A 30 -10.34 7.49 -6.18
N GLN A 31 -10.06 6.68 -5.18
CA GLN A 31 -10.38 6.98 -3.78
C GLN A 31 -9.17 7.37 -2.93
N VAL A 32 -7.98 6.92 -3.31
CA VAL A 32 -6.76 7.13 -2.53
C VAL A 32 -5.62 7.55 -3.44
N GLU A 33 -4.99 8.67 -3.12
CA GLU A 33 -3.79 9.12 -3.81
C GLU A 33 -2.60 8.20 -3.56
N MET A 34 -1.87 7.91 -4.65
CA MET A 34 -0.60 7.19 -4.61
C MET A 34 0.57 8.17 -4.79
N ALA A 35 1.75 7.81 -4.33
CA ALA A 35 2.96 8.63 -4.49
C ALA A 35 3.38 8.79 -5.96
N GLY A 36 3.17 7.76 -6.78
CA GLY A 36 3.42 7.75 -8.21
C GLY A 36 2.14 7.69 -9.05
N LYS A 37 2.32 7.54 -10.36
CA LYS A 37 1.21 7.48 -11.33
C LYS A 37 0.58 6.10 -11.39
N ASP A 38 1.40 5.06 -11.45
CA ASP A 38 0.96 3.71 -11.75
C ASP A 38 1.63 2.65 -10.87
N LEU A 39 0.94 1.52 -10.69
CA LEU A 39 1.55 0.32 -10.14
C LEU A 39 2.53 -0.28 -11.16
N PRO A 40 3.51 -1.09 -10.71
CA PRO A 40 4.41 -1.80 -11.62
C PRO A 40 3.62 -2.55 -12.68
N LYS A 41 4.00 -2.41 -13.94
CA LYS A 41 3.38 -3.16 -15.04
C LYS A 41 3.98 -4.57 -15.09
N PHE A 42 3.15 -5.56 -15.29
CA PHE A 42 3.62 -6.90 -15.59
C PHE A 42 4.26 -6.94 -16.97
N ASN A 43 5.25 -7.81 -17.13
CA ASN A 43 5.82 -8.05 -18.44
C ASN A 43 4.75 -8.71 -19.32
N GLU A 44 4.55 -8.20 -20.53
CA GLU A 44 3.56 -8.70 -21.50
C GLU A 44 3.75 -10.20 -21.85
N LYS A 45 4.96 -10.73 -21.63
CA LYS A 45 5.25 -12.16 -21.81
C LYS A 45 4.58 -13.05 -20.73
N PHE A 46 4.24 -12.48 -19.60
CA PHE A 46 3.48 -13.14 -18.55
C PHE A 46 2.05 -12.64 -18.70
N ASP A 47 1.26 -13.31 -19.51
CA ASP A 47 -0.18 -13.05 -19.68
C ASP A 47 -0.97 -13.45 -18.42
N THR A 48 -0.46 -13.02 -17.28
CA THR A 48 -1.04 -13.26 -15.99
C THR A 48 -2.01 -12.13 -15.68
N THR A 49 -3.25 -12.48 -15.56
CA THR A 49 -4.30 -11.54 -15.19
C THR A 49 -4.09 -11.08 -13.74
N ALA A 50 -4.63 -9.92 -13.38
CA ALA A 50 -4.61 -9.44 -11.99
C ALA A 50 -5.20 -10.46 -11.01
N ASP A 51 -5.99 -11.39 -11.50
CA ASP A 51 -6.61 -12.48 -10.74
C ASP A 51 -5.60 -13.47 -10.17
N ASP A 52 -4.51 -13.76 -10.91
CA ASP A 52 -3.45 -14.68 -10.46
C ASP A 52 -2.66 -14.13 -9.25
N TYR A 53 -2.72 -12.82 -9.03
CA TYR A 53 -2.06 -12.14 -7.92
C TYR A 53 -3.04 -11.69 -6.83
N THR A 54 -4.25 -12.25 -6.85
CA THR A 54 -5.27 -11.98 -5.83
C THR A 54 -4.84 -12.52 -4.48
N ARG A 55 -4.91 -11.71 -3.44
CA ARG A 55 -4.79 -12.16 -2.06
C ARG A 55 -6.18 -12.38 -1.49
N THR A 56 -6.49 -13.62 -1.16
CA THR A 56 -7.73 -13.98 -0.47
C THR A 56 -7.49 -14.06 1.02
N THR A 57 -8.32 -13.40 1.80
CA THR A 57 -8.27 -13.45 3.26
C THR A 57 -9.66 -13.75 3.80
N LEU A 58 -9.74 -14.71 4.72
CA LEU A 58 -10.97 -15.05 5.44
C LEU A 58 -10.97 -14.31 6.77
N TYR A 59 -12.06 -13.60 7.06
CA TYR A 59 -12.31 -12.97 8.34
C TYR A 59 -13.57 -13.54 8.99
N LEU A 60 -13.45 -13.87 10.26
CA LEU A 60 -14.59 -14.06 11.12
C LEU A 60 -15.03 -12.68 11.60
N VAL A 61 -16.23 -12.29 11.25
CA VAL A 61 -16.80 -11.01 11.67
C VAL A 61 -17.76 -11.28 12.80
N ASP A 62 -17.48 -10.72 13.96
CA ASP A 62 -18.46 -10.56 15.00
C ASP A 62 -19.16 -9.22 14.74
N SER A 63 -20.43 -9.29 14.35
CA SER A 63 -21.26 -8.08 14.17
C SER A 63 -21.62 -7.41 15.50
N GLY A 64 -21.07 -7.90 16.60
CA GLY A 64 -21.34 -7.40 17.95
C GLY A 64 -22.75 -7.82 18.43
N THR A 65 -22.78 -8.44 19.59
CA THR A 65 -24.05 -8.68 20.31
C THR A 65 -24.48 -7.38 20.96
N LEU A 66 -25.36 -6.63 20.32
CA LEU A 66 -26.10 -5.59 21.03
C LEU A 66 -27.03 -6.25 22.02
N PRO A 67 -27.04 -5.87 23.31
CA PRO A 67 -27.94 -6.42 24.28
C PRO A 67 -29.37 -6.04 23.90
N GLY A 68 -30.16 -7.01 23.48
CA GLY A 68 -31.57 -6.88 23.13
C GLY A 68 -31.86 -6.67 21.64
N GLY A 69 -32.86 -7.36 21.14
CA GLY A 69 -33.30 -7.32 19.75
C GLY A 69 -33.11 -8.65 19.01
N THR A 70 -33.79 -8.79 17.88
CA THR A 70 -33.63 -9.94 17.01
C THR A 70 -32.32 -9.79 16.22
N THR A 71 -31.76 -10.91 15.71
CA THR A 71 -30.56 -10.92 14.89
C THR A 71 -30.67 -9.96 13.67
N GLU A 72 -31.86 -9.89 13.08
CA GLU A 72 -32.13 -8.98 11.93
C GLU A 72 -32.05 -7.51 12.33
N GLN A 73 -32.54 -7.14 13.50
CA GLN A 73 -32.46 -5.78 14.04
C GLN A 73 -31.00 -5.41 14.33
N GLN A 74 -30.23 -6.34 14.89
CA GLN A 74 -28.81 -6.14 15.17
C GLN A 74 -27.99 -5.95 13.90
N ILE A 75 -28.25 -6.75 12.87
CA ILE A 75 -27.64 -6.59 11.55
C ILE A 75 -28.02 -5.24 10.93
N GLY A 76 -29.28 -4.84 11.03
CA GLY A 76 -29.76 -3.55 10.54
C GLY A 76 -29.04 -2.37 11.20
N ILE A 77 -28.87 -2.41 12.51
CA ILE A 77 -28.14 -1.38 13.26
C ILE A 77 -26.65 -1.40 12.93
N GLY A 78 -26.03 -2.57 12.83
CA GLY A 78 -24.63 -2.73 12.42
C GLY A 78 -24.35 -2.14 11.03
N ASN A 79 -25.28 -2.31 10.10
CA ASN A 79 -25.15 -1.76 8.74
C ASN A 79 -25.35 -0.24 8.66
N THR A 80 -26.04 0.36 9.61
CA THR A 80 -26.31 1.81 9.64
C THR A 80 -25.27 2.61 10.42
N THR A 81 -24.55 1.99 11.33
CA THR A 81 -23.50 2.66 12.12
C THR A 81 -22.20 2.74 11.32
N ASP A 82 -21.67 3.95 11.15
CA ASP A 82 -20.44 4.20 10.38
C ASP A 82 -19.20 3.47 10.92
N ASN A 83 -19.20 3.13 12.18
CA ASN A 83 -18.14 2.34 12.82
C ASN A 83 -18.05 0.89 12.32
N PHE A 84 -19.08 0.37 11.68
CA PHE A 84 -19.15 -1.01 11.16
C PHE A 84 -18.83 -1.16 9.68
N LYS A 85 -18.39 -0.09 9.00
CA LYS A 85 -17.77 -0.21 7.69
C LYS A 85 -16.35 -0.80 7.76
N ALA A 86 -16.07 -1.61 8.78
CA ALA A 86 -14.84 -2.38 8.98
C ALA A 86 -14.41 -3.13 7.70
N ILE A 87 -15.39 -3.62 6.95
CA ILE A 87 -15.21 -4.33 5.69
C ILE A 87 -14.46 -3.49 4.65
N LYS A 88 -14.88 -2.25 4.44
CA LYS A 88 -14.21 -1.35 3.49
C LYS A 88 -12.82 -0.97 3.99
N THR A 89 -12.72 -0.67 5.27
CA THR A 89 -11.46 -0.28 5.91
C THR A 89 -10.43 -1.41 5.90
N LEU A 90 -10.84 -2.62 6.26
CA LEU A 90 -9.95 -3.79 6.26
C LEU A 90 -9.42 -4.11 4.86
N ASN A 91 -10.29 -4.13 3.86
CA ASN A 91 -9.88 -4.41 2.48
C ASN A 91 -8.91 -3.35 1.97
N GLN A 92 -9.23 -2.09 2.22
CA GLN A 92 -8.37 -0.96 1.86
C GLN A 92 -7.01 -1.04 2.57
N SER A 93 -6.98 -1.31 3.88
CA SER A 93 -5.74 -1.35 4.65
C SER A 93 -4.83 -2.49 4.20
N ILE A 94 -5.36 -3.70 3.97
CA ILE A 94 -4.58 -4.84 3.48
C ILE A 94 -3.97 -4.52 2.13
N ARG A 95 -4.75 -3.97 1.23
CA ARG A 95 -4.26 -3.61 -0.09
C ARG A 95 -3.20 -2.52 -0.02
N ARG A 96 -3.42 -1.45 0.76
CA ARG A 96 -2.45 -0.37 0.97
C ARG A 96 -1.16 -0.90 1.58
N TYR A 97 -1.24 -1.79 2.55
CA TYR A 97 -0.06 -2.43 3.12
C TYR A 97 0.73 -3.23 2.07
N ASN A 98 0.04 -4.00 1.22
CA ASN A 98 0.71 -4.75 0.16
C ASN A 98 1.28 -3.84 -0.95
N GLN A 99 0.68 -2.67 -1.18
CA GLN A 99 1.17 -1.67 -2.13
C GLN A 99 2.38 -0.90 -1.62
N LEU A 100 2.45 -0.63 -0.32
CA LEU A 100 3.47 0.23 0.29
C LEU A 100 4.89 -0.16 -0.08
N PHE A 101 5.14 -1.46 -0.21
CA PHE A 101 6.45 -2.02 -0.55
C PHE A 101 6.57 -2.42 -2.03
N SER A 102 5.78 -1.84 -2.92
CA SER A 102 5.86 -2.12 -4.36
C SER A 102 7.17 -1.64 -4.97
N GLY A 103 7.72 -0.54 -4.48
CA GLY A 103 9.04 -0.06 -4.83
C GLY A 103 9.90 0.10 -3.58
N MET A 104 11.07 -0.50 -3.58
CA MET A 104 12.05 -0.36 -2.49
C MET A 104 13.40 0.07 -3.05
N MET A 105 14.08 0.94 -2.32
CA MET A 105 15.39 1.44 -2.67
C MET A 105 16.22 1.65 -1.41
N THR A 106 17.51 1.35 -1.48
CA THR A 106 18.46 1.67 -0.42
C THR A 106 19.38 2.78 -0.90
N VAL A 107 19.52 3.82 -0.09
CA VAL A 107 20.37 4.97 -0.37
C VAL A 107 21.28 5.21 0.84
N THR A 108 22.53 5.56 0.57
CA THR A 108 23.48 6.00 1.61
C THR A 108 23.82 7.46 1.34
N ILE A 109 23.63 8.29 2.35
CA ILE A 109 23.88 9.73 2.30
C ILE A 109 24.90 10.13 3.38
N ALA A 110 25.38 11.36 3.34
CA ALA A 110 26.12 11.94 4.44
C ALA A 110 25.29 11.86 5.73
N GLY A 111 25.95 11.76 6.88
CA GLY A 111 25.27 11.58 8.15
C GLY A 111 24.30 12.72 8.45
N ASP A 112 23.04 12.40 8.52
CA ASP A 112 21.95 13.31 8.89
C ASP A 112 21.11 12.67 10.00
N PHE A 113 21.24 13.20 11.19
CA PHE A 113 20.54 12.69 12.39
C PHE A 113 19.14 13.29 12.57
N SER A 114 18.73 14.21 11.69
CA SER A 114 17.39 14.78 11.74
C SER A 114 16.32 13.92 11.09
N LEU A 115 16.74 12.91 10.32
CA LEU A 115 15.84 12.01 9.62
C LEU A 115 15.32 10.89 10.53
N HIS A 116 14.03 10.56 10.38
CA HIS A 116 13.36 9.53 11.15
C HIS A 116 12.59 8.55 10.25
N ALA A 117 12.38 7.34 10.75
CA ALA A 117 11.50 6.39 10.08
C ALA A 117 10.06 6.95 10.03
N GLY A 118 9.44 6.87 8.87
CA GLY A 118 8.14 7.48 8.60
C GLY A 118 8.20 8.84 7.89
N ASP A 119 9.36 9.49 7.86
CA ASP A 119 9.52 10.74 7.11
C ASP A 119 9.39 10.50 5.61
N VAL A 120 8.90 11.52 4.91
CA VAL A 120 8.75 11.50 3.46
C VAL A 120 9.85 12.36 2.85
N ILE A 121 10.62 11.77 1.96
CA ILE A 121 11.70 12.44 1.25
C ILE A 121 11.46 12.39 -0.26
N PHE A 122 11.99 13.39 -0.94
CA PHE A 122 11.99 13.43 -2.40
C PHE A 122 13.36 12.97 -2.89
N VAL A 123 13.38 11.96 -3.77
CA VAL A 123 14.61 11.41 -4.35
C VAL A 123 14.63 11.72 -5.84
N ASP A 124 15.68 12.40 -6.28
CA ASP A 124 15.96 12.65 -7.67
C ASP A 124 17.08 11.70 -8.14
N ILE A 125 16.75 10.85 -9.09
CA ILE A 125 17.69 9.89 -9.66
C ILE A 125 17.94 10.28 -11.12
N PHE A 126 19.20 10.44 -11.47
CA PHE A 126 19.58 10.68 -12.86
C PHE A 126 19.45 9.39 -13.67
N SER A 127 18.98 9.52 -14.91
CA SER A 127 18.95 8.39 -15.85
C SER A 127 20.35 8.10 -16.38
N VAL A 128 20.84 6.91 -16.10
CA VAL A 128 22.17 6.47 -16.59
C VAL A 128 22.18 6.16 -18.10
N GLN A 129 21.00 6.07 -18.72
CA GLN A 129 20.84 5.72 -20.14
C GLN A 129 20.77 6.95 -21.08
N ALA A 130 20.97 8.14 -20.59
CA ALA A 130 20.85 9.34 -21.40
C ALA A 130 22.10 9.55 -22.27
N GLU A 131 22.06 9.09 -23.51
CA GLU A 131 22.93 9.60 -24.57
C GLU A 131 22.60 11.06 -24.96
N LYS A 132 21.48 11.58 -24.53
CA LYS A 132 21.04 12.95 -24.82
C LYS A 132 20.21 13.48 -23.64
N ASP A 133 20.72 14.58 -23.08
CA ASP A 133 20.09 15.48 -22.13
C ASP A 133 19.77 14.94 -20.71
N ASP A 134 20.02 15.82 -19.73
CA ASP A 134 19.73 15.79 -18.29
C ASP A 134 18.31 15.27 -17.93
N THR A 135 17.99 14.06 -18.29
CA THR A 135 16.68 13.51 -18.00
C THR A 135 16.71 12.78 -16.66
N VAL A 136 16.02 13.36 -15.71
CA VAL A 136 15.66 12.71 -14.44
C VAL A 136 14.92 11.42 -14.74
N ASN A 137 15.32 10.33 -14.10
CA ASN A 137 14.62 9.06 -14.20
C ASN A 137 13.19 9.22 -13.62
N ARG A 138 12.21 9.38 -14.51
CA ARG A 138 10.82 9.62 -14.16
C ARG A 138 10.13 8.40 -13.53
N GLU A 139 10.68 7.21 -13.71
CA GLU A 139 10.09 5.99 -13.14
C GLU A 139 10.49 5.80 -11.68
N SER A 140 11.76 5.99 -11.37
CA SER A 140 12.32 5.76 -10.03
C SER A 140 12.41 7.02 -9.17
N GLY A 141 12.44 8.22 -9.76
CA GLY A 141 12.43 9.49 -9.03
C GLY A 141 11.07 9.81 -8.42
N GLY A 142 11.05 10.56 -7.31
CA GLY A 142 9.83 11.05 -6.68
C GLY A 142 9.81 10.88 -5.16
N LEU A 143 8.61 10.87 -4.58
CA LEU A 143 8.40 10.76 -3.15
C LEU A 143 8.57 9.32 -2.65
N TYR A 144 9.29 9.19 -1.55
CA TYR A 144 9.52 7.95 -0.82
C TYR A 144 9.29 8.17 0.67
N ILE A 145 8.84 7.14 1.35
CA ILE A 145 8.81 7.09 2.80
C ILE A 145 10.05 6.35 3.31
N ILE A 146 10.66 6.83 4.36
CA ILE A 146 11.76 6.13 5.04
C ILE A 146 11.16 4.97 5.83
N ALA A 147 11.37 3.74 5.34
CA ALA A 147 10.88 2.54 6.01
C ALA A 147 11.72 2.24 7.27
N ASP A 148 13.02 2.32 7.12
CA ASP A 148 13.99 2.25 8.22
C ASP A 148 15.26 3.01 7.87
N LEU A 149 16.05 3.33 8.87
CA LEU A 149 17.35 4.00 8.71
C LEU A 149 18.36 3.53 9.73
N CYS A 150 19.63 3.66 9.37
CA CYS A 150 20.74 3.37 10.26
C CYS A 150 21.81 4.44 10.14
N HIS A 151 22.17 5.04 11.26
CA HIS A 151 23.28 5.99 11.35
C HIS A 151 24.56 5.27 11.71
N TYR A 152 25.60 5.49 10.92
CA TYR A 152 26.93 4.98 11.16
C TYR A 152 27.87 6.11 11.54
N VAL A 153 28.56 5.95 12.65
CA VAL A 153 29.55 6.90 13.14
C VAL A 153 30.89 6.17 13.27
N SER A 154 31.89 6.63 12.57
CA SER A 154 33.25 6.09 12.63
C SER A 154 34.25 7.22 12.75
N SER A 155 35.52 6.87 12.99
CA SER A 155 36.62 7.83 12.99
C SER A 155 36.89 8.48 11.64
N GLU A 156 36.41 7.85 10.57
CA GLU A 156 36.57 8.32 9.17
C GLU A 156 35.44 9.22 8.71
N GLY A 157 34.30 9.21 9.41
CA GLY A 157 33.14 10.03 9.09
C GLY A 157 31.82 9.44 9.54
N THR A 158 30.76 10.17 9.25
CA THR A 158 29.39 9.76 9.55
C THR A 158 28.59 9.61 8.25
N TYR A 159 27.79 8.56 8.18
CA TYR A 159 26.85 8.35 7.08
C TYR A 159 25.54 7.74 7.57
N THR A 160 24.47 7.99 6.82
CA THR A 160 23.15 7.44 7.11
C THR A 160 22.71 6.57 5.95
N LYS A 161 22.39 5.33 6.26
CA LYS A 161 21.80 4.39 5.30
C LYS A 161 20.28 4.41 5.47
N LEU A 162 19.57 4.65 4.37
CA LEU A 162 18.12 4.75 4.31
C LEU A 162 17.57 3.60 3.50
N ASN A 163 16.58 2.90 4.02
CA ASN A 163 15.73 2.00 3.26
C ASN A 163 14.42 2.70 2.97
N LEU A 164 14.19 2.94 1.70
CA LEU A 164 13.08 3.73 1.20
C LEU A 164 12.03 2.83 0.58
N ALA A 165 10.77 3.13 0.82
CA ALA A 165 9.64 2.42 0.24
C ALA A 165 8.67 3.39 -0.44
N ARG A 166 7.98 2.90 -1.49
CA ARG A 166 6.89 3.63 -2.13
C ARG A 166 5.85 2.68 -2.70
N ASP A 167 4.63 3.15 -2.82
CA ASP A 167 3.46 2.38 -3.20
C ASP A 167 3.23 2.29 -4.71
N SER A 168 3.97 3.05 -5.53
CA SER A 168 3.73 3.17 -6.97
C SER A 168 4.92 3.77 -7.69
N PHE A 169 4.95 3.65 -9.01
CA PHE A 169 6.00 4.15 -9.88
C PHE A 169 5.54 5.35 -10.72
N GLY A 170 6.52 6.06 -11.28
CA GLY A 170 6.29 7.26 -12.05
C GLY A 170 6.16 8.52 -11.19
N ARG A 171 6.77 9.62 -11.69
CA ARG A 171 6.73 10.92 -11.01
C ARG A 171 5.36 11.57 -11.19
N LYS A 172 4.71 11.96 -10.09
CA LYS A 172 3.59 12.91 -10.12
C LYS A 172 4.16 14.33 -10.16
N GLY A 173 3.68 15.10 -11.09
CA GLY A 173 4.07 16.51 -11.20
C GLY A 173 5.03 16.77 -12.36
N ASN A 174 4.75 17.87 -13.00
CA ASN A 174 5.36 18.57 -14.16
C ASN A 174 6.13 17.75 -15.17
#